data_04be56788eccc60246088ccd6e68a10f
#
_entry.id   04be56788eccc60246088ccd6e68a10f
#
_cell.length_a   1.000
_cell.length_b   1.000
_cell.length_c   1.000
_cell.angle_alpha   90.00
_cell.angle_beta   90.00
_cell.angle_gamma   90.00
#
_symmetry.space_group_name_H-M   'P 1'
#
loop_
_entity.id
_entity.type
_entity.pdbx_description
1 polymer ?
#
loop_
_entity_poly.entity_id
_entity_poly.type
_entity_poly.pdbx_seq_one_letter_code
_entity_poly.pdbx_strand_id
1 'polypeptide(L)' 'MTSIADNLLPTRADLDAATARTAAVLADPAATRAQREHAAATEQAVHLLYLQRPGADAELQAEAELEAGP' A
#
# COMPACT_ATOMS: atom_id res chain seq x y z
N MET A 1 -20.70 4.81 15.94
CA MET A 1 -20.16 3.49 16.31
C MET A 1 -19.15 3.05 15.24
N THR A 2 -17.93 2.77 15.64
CA THR A 2 -16.90 2.40 14.70
C THR A 2 -17.16 0.96 14.23
N SER A 3 -17.17 0.73 12.92
CA SER A 3 -17.31 -0.59 12.36
C SER A 3 -16.08 -1.44 12.69
N ILE A 4 -16.29 -2.70 13.00
CA ILE A 4 -15.17 -3.64 13.20
C ILE A 4 -14.32 -3.71 11.94
N ALA A 5 -14.95 -3.63 10.76
CA ALA A 5 -14.25 -3.65 9.49
C ALA A 5 -13.27 -2.47 9.35
N ASP A 6 -13.63 -1.29 9.85
CA ASP A 6 -12.75 -0.12 9.78
C ASP A 6 -11.48 -0.34 10.59
N ASN A 7 -11.58 -1.04 11.73
CA ASN A 7 -10.42 -1.35 12.57
C ASN A 7 -9.52 -2.42 11.95
N LEU A 8 -10.08 -3.27 11.08
CA LEU A 8 -9.34 -4.34 10.43
C LEU A 8 -8.69 -3.93 9.11
N LEU A 9 -9.13 -2.80 8.55
CA LEU A 9 -8.56 -2.31 7.30
C LEU A 9 -7.19 -1.66 7.54
N PRO A 10 -6.23 -1.83 6.62
CA PRO A 10 -4.93 -1.20 6.77
C PRO A 10 -5.04 0.32 6.76
N THR A 11 -4.15 0.96 7.51
CA THR A 11 -4.03 2.42 7.54
C THR A 11 -3.09 2.88 6.42
N ARG A 12 -2.98 4.19 6.23
CA ARG A 12 -2.00 4.75 5.30
C ARG A 12 -0.56 4.34 5.70
N ALA A 13 -0.28 4.32 7.00
CA ALA A 13 1.03 3.88 7.48
C ALA A 13 1.31 2.42 7.12
N ASP A 14 0.28 1.55 7.17
CA ASP A 14 0.42 0.17 6.77
C ASP A 14 0.71 0.04 5.28
N LEU A 15 0.05 0.85 4.45
CA LEU A 15 0.29 0.89 3.01
C LEU A 15 1.72 1.36 2.72
N ASP A 16 2.16 2.43 3.38
CA ASP A 16 3.51 2.96 3.20
C ASP A 16 4.57 1.93 3.62
N ALA A 17 4.34 1.21 4.72
CA ALA A 17 5.24 0.15 5.17
C ALA A 17 5.31 -1.00 4.17
N ALA A 18 4.17 -1.39 3.58
CA ALA A 18 4.14 -2.44 2.55
C ALA A 18 4.90 -2.00 1.31
N THR A 19 4.73 -0.77 0.87
CA THR A 19 5.43 -0.20 -0.27
C THR A 19 6.95 -0.18 -0.02
N ALA A 20 7.36 0.23 1.18
CA ALA A 20 8.77 0.27 1.54
C ALA A 20 9.40 -1.12 1.56
N ARG A 21 8.67 -2.12 2.08
CA ARG A 21 9.16 -3.51 2.09
C ARG A 21 9.32 -4.05 0.69
N THR A 22 8.36 -3.78 -0.20
CA THR A 22 8.44 -4.21 -1.60
C THR A 22 9.64 -3.57 -2.27
N ALA A 23 9.85 -2.28 -2.08
CA ALA A 23 10.99 -1.57 -2.65
C ALA A 23 12.31 -2.17 -2.18
N ALA A 24 12.41 -2.51 -0.89
CA ALA A 24 13.61 -3.12 -0.33
C ALA A 24 13.89 -4.49 -0.93
N VAL A 25 12.86 -5.32 -1.11
CA VAL A 25 13.00 -6.64 -1.72
C VAL A 25 13.42 -6.52 -3.18
N LEU A 26 12.80 -5.60 -3.93
CA LEU A 26 13.13 -5.40 -5.34
C LEU A 26 14.55 -4.86 -5.54
N ALA A 27 15.05 -4.10 -4.57
CA ALA A 27 16.41 -3.55 -4.63
C ALA A 27 17.48 -4.56 -4.17
N ASP A 28 17.08 -5.65 -3.52
CA ASP A 28 18.02 -6.66 -3.01
C ASP A 28 18.42 -7.63 -4.13
N PRO A 29 19.71 -7.63 -4.53
CA PRO A 29 20.16 -8.53 -5.60
C PRO A 29 20.11 -9.99 -5.20
N ALA A 30 20.04 -10.30 -3.89
CA ALA A 30 19.96 -11.67 -3.39
C ALA A 30 18.51 -12.16 -3.29
N ALA A 31 17.52 -11.30 -3.50
CA ALA A 31 16.12 -11.71 -3.43
C ALA A 31 15.78 -12.66 -4.58
N THR A 32 15.08 -13.74 -4.25
CA THR A 32 14.62 -14.69 -5.26
C THR A 32 13.43 -14.12 -6.02
N ARG A 33 13.13 -14.73 -7.17
CA ARG A 33 11.93 -14.37 -7.93
C ARG A 33 10.67 -14.56 -7.08
N ALA A 34 10.60 -15.67 -6.33
CA ALA A 34 9.45 -15.94 -5.45
C ALA A 34 9.29 -14.88 -4.37
N GLN A 35 10.41 -14.41 -3.78
CA GLN A 35 10.36 -13.35 -2.79
C GLN A 35 9.85 -12.05 -3.38
N ARG A 36 10.29 -11.70 -4.59
CA ARG A 36 9.85 -10.50 -5.29
C ARG A 36 8.36 -10.56 -5.63
N GLU A 37 7.90 -11.69 -6.14
CA GLU A 37 6.49 -11.90 -6.45
C GLU A 37 5.62 -11.84 -5.19
N HIS A 38 6.07 -12.45 -4.11
CA HIS A 38 5.35 -12.43 -2.84
C HIS A 38 5.23 -11.00 -2.29
N ALA A 39 6.30 -10.23 -2.34
CA ALA A 39 6.30 -8.85 -1.87
C ALA A 39 5.32 -8.00 -2.68
N ALA A 40 5.35 -8.12 -4.00
CA ALA A 40 4.46 -7.37 -4.88
C ALA A 40 2.99 -7.75 -4.64
N ALA A 41 2.70 -9.05 -4.49
CA ALA A 41 1.34 -9.51 -4.22
C ALA A 41 0.84 -9.03 -2.86
N THR A 42 1.69 -9.03 -1.84
CA THR A 42 1.34 -8.54 -0.51
C THR A 42 1.05 -7.04 -0.54
N GLU A 43 1.88 -6.26 -1.22
CA GLU A 43 1.66 -4.82 -1.38
C GLU A 43 0.32 -4.55 -2.08
N GLN A 44 0.04 -5.28 -3.16
CA GLN A 44 -1.21 -5.12 -3.89
C GLN A 44 -2.42 -5.44 -3.01
N ALA A 45 -2.34 -6.50 -2.21
CA ALA A 45 -3.42 -6.86 -1.29
C ALA A 45 -3.66 -5.76 -0.26
N VAL A 46 -2.60 -5.22 0.32
CA VAL A 46 -2.70 -4.11 1.28
C VAL A 46 -3.30 -2.88 0.61
N HIS A 47 -2.87 -2.57 -0.60
CA HIS A 47 -3.38 -1.43 -1.36
C HIS A 47 -4.89 -1.55 -1.61
N LEU A 48 -5.35 -2.71 -2.07
CA LEU A 48 -6.76 -2.95 -2.35
C LEU A 48 -7.61 -2.85 -1.08
N LEU A 49 -7.11 -3.39 0.04
CA LEU A 49 -7.80 -3.28 1.31
C LEU A 49 -7.83 -1.84 1.82
N TYR A 50 -6.75 -1.10 1.63
CA TYR A 50 -6.69 0.32 1.98
C TYR A 50 -7.76 1.11 1.24
N LEU A 51 -7.98 0.82 -0.05
CA LEU A 51 -8.98 1.51 -0.87
C LEU A 51 -10.41 1.30 -0.38
N GLN A 52 -10.65 0.31 0.48
CA GLN A 52 -11.96 0.10 1.09
C GLN A 52 -12.24 1.06 2.24
N ARG A 53 -11.23 1.80 2.71
CA ARG A 53 -11.44 2.79 3.75
C ARG A 53 -12.18 4.01 3.20
N PRO A 54 -13.11 4.60 3.97
CA PRO A 54 -13.79 5.83 3.53
C PRO A 54 -12.77 6.94 3.24
N GLY A 55 -12.88 7.55 2.06
CA GLY A 55 -12.01 8.66 1.67
C GLY A 55 -10.64 8.26 1.13
N ALA A 56 -10.31 6.96 1.07
CA ALA A 56 -9.00 6.51 0.60
C ALA A 56 -8.71 6.93 -0.83
N ASP A 57 -9.67 6.77 -1.75
CA ASP A 57 -9.51 7.19 -3.14
C ASP A 57 -9.21 8.68 -3.26
N ALA A 58 -9.95 9.50 -2.51
CA ALA A 58 -9.77 10.95 -2.54
C ALA A 58 -8.39 11.33 -2.01
N GLU A 59 -7.92 10.65 -0.97
CA GLU A 59 -6.60 10.90 -0.39
C GLU A 59 -5.49 10.58 -1.38
N LEU A 60 -5.56 9.42 -2.02
CA LEU A 60 -4.57 9.01 -3.01
C LEU A 60 -4.59 9.91 -4.24
N GLN A 61 -5.79 10.33 -4.68
CA GLN A 61 -5.94 11.23 -5.80
C GLN A 61 -5.34 12.60 -5.49
N ALA A 62 -5.57 13.12 -4.29
CA ALA A 62 -5.01 14.39 -3.85
C ALA A 62 -3.48 14.34 -3.83
N GLU A 63 -2.89 13.23 -3.38
CA GLU A 63 -1.44 13.05 -3.38
C GLU A 63 -0.89 12.99 -4.80
N ALA A 64 -1.56 12.29 -5.70
CA ALA A 64 -1.16 12.20 -7.09
C ALA A 64 -1.18 13.59 -7.76
N GLU A 65 -2.19 14.41 -7.44
CA GLU A 65 -2.28 15.77 -7.96
C GLU A 65 -1.15 16.65 -7.43
N LEU A 66 -0.77 16.49 -6.16
CA LEU A 66 0.36 17.21 -5.60
C LEU A 66 1.68 16.83 -6.27
N GLU A 67 1.88 15.55 -6.54
CA GLU A 67 3.08 15.08 -7.21
C GLU A 67 3.14 15.51 -8.66
N ALA A 68 1.97 15.60 -9.31
CA ALA A 68 1.85 16.04 -10.70
C ALA A 68 1.80 17.55 -10.85
N GLY A 69 1.84 18.31 -9.76
CA GLY A 69 1.70 19.75 -9.73
C GLY A 69 2.70 20.47 -10.60
N PRO A 70 2.50 21.78 -10.84
CA PRO A 70 3.27 22.57 -11.81
C PRO A 70 4.75 22.63 -11.54
#